data_6bab9f6a30845440e34a8c1f45c454c0
#
_entry.id   6bab9f6a30845440e34a8c1f45c454c0
#
_cell.length_a   1.000
_cell.length_b   1.000
_cell.length_c   1.000
_cell.angle_alpha   90.00
_cell.angle_beta   90.00
_cell.angle_gamma   90.00
#
_symmetry.space_group_name_H-M   'P 1'
#
loop_
_entity.id
_entity.type
_entity.pdbx_description
1 polymer ?
#
loop_
_entity_poly.entity_id
_entity_poly.type
_entity_poly.pdbx_seq_one_letter_code
_entity_poly.pdbx_strand_id
1 'polypeptide(L)'
;IKEELEKNSSVGIIGAGPAGLAAAEELRKKGYQVDVYDRYDRAGGLLIYGIPNFKLEKDIVQRRMKYLGDSGINIHLNIEIGKDLQFQDLQNKHDAVLIATGVYKAKEIGLGDKTDDIIPALEFLIASNRKGLGDQVKLFDDGNLNAKNKDIVVIGGGDTAMDCVRTAIRQEANSVKCLYRRDKENMPGSAREVNNAEEEGVEFLWQSLPKNMKQSDKKYNLQCVKMKLSEPDADGRRIPQQLSLIHI
;
A
#
# COMPACT_ATOMS: atom_id res chain seq x y z
N ILE A 1 18.17 -16.75 -15.84
CA ILE A 1 19.26 -15.79 -15.58
C ILE A 1 20.52 -16.40 -16.19
N LYS A 2 21.25 -15.67 -17.06
CA LYS A 2 22.62 -16.03 -17.42
C LYS A 2 23.48 -15.65 -16.22
N GLU A 3 24.02 -16.64 -15.55
CA GLU A 3 24.86 -16.46 -14.37
C GLU A 3 26.31 -16.25 -14.76
N GLU A 4 26.97 -15.30 -14.11
CA GLU A 4 28.43 -15.32 -14.04
C GLU A 4 28.85 -16.55 -13.20
N LEU A 5 30.14 -16.90 -13.22
CA LEU A 5 30.69 -17.98 -12.38
C LEU A 5 30.26 -17.75 -10.91
N GLU A 6 29.73 -18.79 -10.27
CA GLU A 6 29.23 -18.71 -8.91
C GLU A 6 30.33 -18.31 -7.93
N LYS A 7 30.02 -17.31 -7.10
CA LYS A 7 30.92 -16.77 -6.07
C LYS A 7 30.67 -17.46 -4.75
N ASN A 8 31.68 -17.54 -3.93
CA ASN A 8 31.52 -18.05 -2.56
C ASN A 8 30.88 -17.04 -1.60
N SER A 9 30.72 -15.79 -2.04
CA SER A 9 30.12 -14.74 -1.22
C SER A 9 28.60 -14.75 -1.30
N SER A 10 27.98 -14.52 -0.15
CA SER A 10 26.53 -14.53 0.03
C SER A 10 25.96 -13.19 0.50
N VAL A 11 24.73 -12.90 0.09
CA VAL A 11 23.99 -11.70 0.49
C VAL A 11 22.64 -12.09 1.07
N GLY A 12 22.38 -11.66 2.30
CA GLY A 12 21.08 -11.73 2.94
C GLY A 12 20.25 -10.48 2.64
N ILE A 13 18.99 -10.64 2.21
CA ILE A 13 18.09 -9.53 1.92
C ILE A 13 16.87 -9.63 2.82
N ILE A 14 16.56 -8.56 3.56
CA ILE A 14 15.40 -8.48 4.43
C ILE A 14 14.28 -7.75 3.68
N GLY A 15 13.25 -8.49 3.28
CA GLY A 15 12.08 -8.01 2.54
C GLY A 15 12.04 -8.53 1.11
N ALA A 16 11.03 -9.34 0.81
CA ALA A 16 10.72 -9.87 -0.52
C ALA A 16 9.75 -8.96 -1.31
N GLY A 17 9.81 -7.65 -1.08
CA GLY A 17 9.12 -6.66 -1.89
C GLY A 17 9.88 -6.32 -3.18
N PRO A 18 9.35 -5.38 -4.02
CA PRO A 18 9.96 -5.02 -5.30
C PRO A 18 11.45 -4.68 -5.23
N ALA A 19 11.86 -3.91 -4.23
CA ALA A 19 13.25 -3.49 -4.06
C ALA A 19 14.18 -4.67 -3.73
N GLY A 20 13.78 -5.51 -2.75
CA GLY A 20 14.56 -6.69 -2.38
C GLY A 20 14.67 -7.71 -3.49
N LEU A 21 13.59 -7.95 -4.22
CA LEU A 21 13.57 -8.91 -5.33
C LEU A 21 14.39 -8.42 -6.55
N ALA A 22 14.36 -7.11 -6.86
CA ALA A 22 15.20 -6.53 -7.90
C ALA A 22 16.70 -6.65 -7.54
N ALA A 23 17.04 -6.34 -6.27
CA ALA A 23 18.41 -6.51 -5.80
C ALA A 23 18.85 -7.97 -5.82
N ALA A 24 17.98 -8.89 -5.39
CA ALA A 24 18.24 -10.33 -5.43
C ALA A 24 18.56 -10.83 -6.83
N GLU A 25 17.76 -10.42 -7.82
CA GLU A 25 17.98 -10.77 -9.22
C GLU A 25 19.33 -10.25 -9.75
N GLU A 26 19.66 -8.98 -9.51
CA GLU A 26 20.89 -8.39 -9.99
C GLU A 26 22.13 -8.99 -9.30
N LEU A 27 22.04 -9.29 -8.01
CA LEU A 27 23.12 -9.99 -7.29
C LEU A 27 23.29 -11.43 -7.81
N ARG A 28 22.20 -12.15 -8.04
CA ARG A 28 22.27 -13.52 -8.59
C ARG A 28 22.87 -13.56 -10.00
N LYS A 29 22.53 -12.60 -10.87
CA LYS A 29 23.13 -12.45 -12.19
C LYS A 29 24.66 -12.30 -12.12
N LYS A 30 25.16 -11.65 -11.07
CA LYS A 30 26.59 -11.45 -10.81
C LYS A 30 27.25 -12.63 -10.07
N GLY A 31 26.54 -13.75 -9.90
CA GLY A 31 27.06 -14.98 -9.33
C GLY A 31 27.05 -15.05 -7.80
N TYR A 32 26.52 -14.05 -7.10
CA TYR A 32 26.40 -14.10 -5.64
C TYR A 32 25.32 -15.12 -5.20
N GLN A 33 25.56 -15.77 -4.05
CA GLN A 33 24.53 -16.54 -3.36
C GLN A 33 23.56 -15.57 -2.67
N VAL A 34 22.26 -15.76 -2.84
CA VAL A 34 21.26 -14.81 -2.35
C VAL A 34 20.18 -15.51 -1.57
N ASP A 35 20.00 -15.10 -0.32
CA ASP A 35 18.90 -15.47 0.56
C ASP A 35 18.01 -14.25 0.81
N VAL A 36 16.70 -14.37 0.57
CA VAL A 36 15.71 -13.32 0.83
C VAL A 36 14.79 -13.76 1.96
N TYR A 37 14.61 -12.93 2.97
CA TYR A 37 13.79 -13.23 4.15
C TYR A 37 12.59 -12.28 4.19
N ASP A 38 11.38 -12.83 4.35
CA ASP A 38 10.17 -12.02 4.49
C ASP A 38 9.24 -12.58 5.57
N ARG A 39 8.61 -11.68 6.32
CA ARG A 39 7.67 -12.01 7.38
C ARG A 39 6.33 -12.55 6.87
N TYR A 40 5.99 -12.30 5.63
CA TYR A 40 4.76 -12.73 5.01
C TYR A 40 4.87 -14.15 4.42
N ASP A 41 3.71 -14.76 4.21
CA ASP A 41 3.55 -16.10 3.64
C ASP A 41 3.72 -16.17 2.12
N ARG A 42 3.87 -15.00 1.45
CA ARG A 42 4.12 -14.88 0.02
C ARG A 42 5.11 -13.76 -0.27
N ALA A 43 6.02 -14.01 -1.20
CA ALA A 43 6.90 -12.98 -1.74
C ALA A 43 6.16 -12.05 -2.71
N GLY A 44 6.65 -10.83 -2.85
CA GLY A 44 6.10 -9.79 -3.72
C GLY A 44 5.78 -8.49 -2.99
N GLY A 45 5.70 -8.51 -1.64
CA GLY A 45 5.40 -7.33 -0.85
C GLY A 45 4.11 -6.63 -1.33
N LEU A 46 4.18 -5.33 -1.64
CA LEU A 46 3.01 -4.60 -2.13
C LEU A 46 2.51 -5.04 -3.51
N LEU A 47 3.31 -5.74 -4.33
CA LEU A 47 2.83 -6.31 -5.59
C LEU A 47 1.77 -7.38 -5.36
N ILE A 48 1.92 -8.17 -4.30
CA ILE A 48 0.97 -9.24 -3.96
C ILE A 48 -0.14 -8.75 -3.01
N TYR A 49 0.19 -7.92 -2.00
CA TYR A 49 -0.73 -7.54 -0.95
C TYR A 49 -1.28 -6.10 -1.04
N GLY A 50 -0.58 -5.17 -1.71
CA GLY A 50 -0.99 -3.76 -1.79
C GLY A 50 -1.77 -3.44 -3.05
N ILE A 51 -1.19 -3.66 -4.22
CA ILE A 51 -1.80 -3.33 -5.52
C ILE A 51 -3.03 -4.22 -5.75
N PRO A 52 -4.21 -3.66 -6.07
CA PRO A 52 -5.40 -4.47 -6.34
C PRO A 52 -5.25 -5.41 -7.56
N ASN A 53 -5.92 -6.56 -7.52
CA ASN A 53 -5.85 -7.57 -8.58
C ASN A 53 -6.28 -7.03 -9.97
N PHE A 54 -7.23 -6.10 -10.01
CA PHE A 54 -7.68 -5.49 -11.28
C PHE A 54 -6.64 -4.56 -11.92
N LYS A 55 -5.57 -4.18 -11.19
CA LYS A 55 -4.42 -3.43 -11.72
C LYS A 55 -3.21 -4.33 -12.01
N LEU A 56 -3.01 -5.35 -11.18
CA LEU A 56 -1.91 -6.30 -11.31
C LEU A 56 -2.38 -7.69 -10.89
N GLU A 57 -2.60 -8.56 -11.87
CA GLU A 57 -2.99 -9.95 -11.66
C GLU A 57 -1.95 -10.69 -10.81
N LYS A 58 -2.41 -11.41 -9.79
CA LYS A 58 -1.51 -12.08 -8.83
C LYS A 58 -0.74 -13.24 -9.44
N ASP A 59 -1.27 -13.88 -10.46
CA ASP A 59 -0.60 -14.95 -11.20
C ASP A 59 0.69 -14.45 -11.89
N ILE A 60 0.70 -13.19 -12.36
CA ILE A 60 1.90 -12.56 -12.95
C ILE A 60 2.98 -12.42 -11.87
N VAL A 61 2.59 -11.98 -10.66
CA VAL A 61 3.52 -11.84 -9.53
C VAL A 61 4.05 -13.21 -9.11
N GLN A 62 3.17 -14.22 -8.96
CA GLN A 62 3.56 -15.58 -8.56
C GLN A 62 4.49 -16.23 -9.58
N ARG A 63 4.20 -16.08 -10.89
CA ARG A 63 5.08 -16.55 -11.96
C ARG A 63 6.46 -15.92 -11.86
N ARG A 64 6.54 -14.62 -11.55
CA ARG A 64 7.81 -13.93 -11.37
C ARG A 64 8.58 -14.46 -10.16
N MET A 65 7.89 -14.73 -9.04
CA MET A 65 8.52 -15.30 -7.85
C MET A 65 9.08 -16.70 -8.12
N LYS A 66 8.30 -17.53 -8.82
CA LYS A 66 8.78 -18.84 -9.26
C LYS A 66 10.04 -18.75 -10.10
N TYR A 67 10.06 -17.86 -11.09
CA TYR A 67 11.24 -17.63 -11.94
C TYR A 67 12.48 -17.23 -11.13
N LEU A 68 12.33 -16.36 -10.13
CA LEU A 68 13.45 -15.95 -9.27
C LEU A 68 13.95 -17.11 -8.41
N GLY A 69 13.06 -17.91 -7.83
CA GLY A 69 13.42 -19.12 -7.10
C GLY A 69 14.12 -20.14 -7.97
N ASP A 70 13.59 -20.44 -9.16
CA ASP A 70 14.17 -21.37 -10.13
C ASP A 70 15.59 -20.90 -10.61
N SER A 71 15.92 -19.63 -10.46
CA SER A 71 17.24 -19.07 -10.78
C SER A 71 18.24 -19.12 -9.62
N GLY A 72 17.95 -19.86 -8.55
CA GLY A 72 18.84 -20.08 -7.43
C GLY A 72 18.82 -18.99 -6.36
N ILE A 73 17.75 -18.19 -6.28
CA ILE A 73 17.49 -17.29 -5.15
C ILE A 73 16.70 -18.06 -4.11
N ASN A 74 17.21 -18.17 -2.88
CA ASN A 74 16.52 -18.80 -1.78
C ASN A 74 15.56 -17.79 -1.14
N ILE A 75 14.25 -18.09 -1.12
CA ILE A 75 13.24 -17.22 -0.51
C ILE A 75 12.67 -17.89 0.73
N HIS A 76 12.93 -17.28 1.89
CA HIS A 76 12.50 -17.72 3.21
C HIS A 76 11.30 -16.87 3.65
N LEU A 77 10.12 -17.45 3.62
CA LEU A 77 8.86 -16.81 4.01
C LEU A 77 8.48 -17.12 5.45
N ASN A 78 7.59 -16.32 6.04
CA ASN A 78 7.18 -16.40 7.45
C ASN A 78 8.36 -16.25 8.43
N ILE A 79 9.35 -15.46 8.07
CA ILE A 79 10.53 -15.15 8.91
C ILE A 79 10.57 -13.66 9.21
N GLU A 80 10.21 -13.28 10.42
CA GLU A 80 10.29 -11.90 10.90
C GLU A 80 11.65 -11.65 11.58
N ILE A 81 12.48 -10.80 10.95
CA ILE A 81 13.78 -10.46 11.51
C ILE A 81 13.61 -9.59 12.76
N GLY A 82 14.29 -9.96 13.81
CA GLY A 82 14.15 -9.40 15.16
C GLY A 82 13.19 -10.17 16.07
N LYS A 83 12.48 -11.18 15.52
CA LYS A 83 11.59 -12.05 16.27
C LYS A 83 11.94 -13.54 16.06
N ASP A 84 11.80 -14.04 14.82
CA ASP A 84 12.05 -15.44 14.50
C ASP A 84 13.54 -15.70 14.23
N LEU A 85 14.26 -14.71 13.72
CA LEU A 85 15.69 -14.73 13.45
C LEU A 85 16.28 -13.36 13.83
N GLN A 86 17.36 -13.33 14.59
CA GLN A 86 17.99 -12.08 14.98
C GLN A 86 18.80 -11.47 13.84
N PHE A 87 18.89 -10.15 13.80
CA PHE A 87 19.66 -9.43 12.76
C PHE A 87 21.15 -9.83 12.80
N GLN A 88 21.69 -10.07 14.00
CA GLN A 88 23.07 -10.52 14.17
C GLN A 88 23.33 -11.89 13.53
N ASP A 89 22.36 -12.79 13.54
CA ASP A 89 22.48 -14.11 12.91
C ASP A 89 22.64 -13.99 11.39
N LEU A 90 21.92 -13.03 10.79
CA LEU A 90 22.08 -12.72 9.36
C LEU A 90 23.46 -12.13 9.04
N GLN A 91 23.96 -11.23 9.89
CA GLN A 91 25.30 -10.66 9.74
C GLN A 91 26.40 -11.71 9.88
N ASN A 92 26.20 -12.71 10.71
CA ASN A 92 27.15 -13.83 10.88
C ASN A 92 27.06 -14.84 9.73
N LYS A 93 25.88 -14.97 9.10
CA LYS A 93 25.63 -15.93 8.02
C LYS A 93 26.06 -15.41 6.64
N HIS A 94 25.94 -14.13 6.40
CA HIS A 94 26.15 -13.51 5.09
C HIS A 94 27.28 -12.49 5.09
N ASP A 95 27.99 -12.37 3.97
CA ASP A 95 29.06 -11.36 3.79
C ASP A 95 28.49 -9.93 3.74
N ALA A 96 27.22 -9.78 3.33
CA ALA A 96 26.50 -8.51 3.35
C ALA A 96 25.00 -8.71 3.63
N VAL A 97 24.36 -7.70 4.23
CA VAL A 97 22.92 -7.69 4.47
C VAL A 97 22.31 -6.41 3.91
N LEU A 98 21.29 -6.58 3.05
CA LEU A 98 20.49 -5.49 2.50
C LEU A 98 19.14 -5.41 3.23
N ILE A 99 18.77 -4.22 3.71
CA ILE A 99 17.46 -3.95 4.30
C ILE A 99 16.53 -3.32 3.26
N ALA A 100 15.48 -4.04 2.86
CA ALA A 100 14.51 -3.64 1.83
C ALA A 100 13.05 -3.84 2.29
N THR A 101 12.76 -3.51 3.57
CA THR A 101 11.51 -3.82 4.26
C THR A 101 10.31 -2.97 3.82
N GLY A 102 10.51 -1.92 3.03
CA GLY A 102 9.45 -0.98 2.65
C GLY A 102 8.96 -0.10 3.81
N VAL A 103 7.83 0.58 3.61
CA VAL A 103 7.22 1.47 4.61
C VAL A 103 5.77 1.03 4.84
N TYR A 104 5.50 0.42 5.99
CA TYR A 104 4.18 -0.11 6.35
C TYR A 104 3.47 0.71 7.44
N LYS A 105 4.20 1.54 8.19
CA LYS A 105 3.60 2.34 9.26
C LYS A 105 2.80 3.50 8.66
N ALA A 106 1.48 3.47 8.85
CA ALA A 106 0.60 4.56 8.45
C ALA A 106 0.88 5.83 9.25
N LYS A 107 0.70 7.00 8.60
CA LYS A 107 0.67 8.28 9.33
C LYS A 107 -0.70 8.47 9.96
N GLU A 108 -0.75 8.90 11.20
CA GLU A 108 -2.00 9.27 11.85
C GLU A 108 -2.57 10.55 11.22
N ILE A 109 -3.89 10.57 11.03
CA ILE A 109 -4.58 11.69 10.38
C ILE A 109 -5.21 12.67 11.39
N GLY A 110 -5.18 12.37 12.71
CA GLY A 110 -5.58 13.28 13.79
C GLY A 110 -7.04 13.74 13.72
N LEU A 111 -7.99 12.86 13.46
CA LEU A 111 -9.41 13.18 13.30
C LEU A 111 -10.23 13.13 14.61
N GLY A 112 -9.63 13.25 15.76
CA GLY A 112 -10.29 13.10 17.07
C GLY A 112 -10.02 11.73 17.70
N ASP A 113 -11.00 11.15 18.36
CA ASP A 113 -10.85 9.88 19.06
C ASP A 113 -10.57 8.74 18.08
N LYS A 114 -9.68 7.83 18.49
CA LYS A 114 -9.40 6.61 17.71
C LYS A 114 -10.66 5.76 17.69
N THR A 115 -11.03 5.32 16.49
CA THR A 115 -12.14 4.39 16.26
C THR A 115 -11.69 3.32 15.28
N ASP A 116 -12.24 2.12 15.43
CA ASP A 116 -11.98 0.99 14.55
C ASP A 116 -12.49 1.22 13.11
N ASP A 117 -13.33 2.25 12.91
CA ASP A 117 -13.83 2.64 11.59
C ASP A 117 -12.85 3.55 10.80
N ILE A 118 -11.77 4.01 11.42
CA ILE A 118 -10.66 4.66 10.74
C ILE A 118 -9.62 3.61 10.37
N ILE A 119 -9.69 3.11 9.15
CA ILE A 119 -8.89 2.00 8.65
C ILE A 119 -7.70 2.51 7.87
N PRO A 120 -6.45 2.11 8.21
CA PRO A 120 -5.30 2.37 7.36
C PRO A 120 -5.47 1.75 5.97
N ALA A 121 -5.13 2.51 4.93
CA ALA A 121 -5.33 2.09 3.53
C ALA A 121 -4.71 0.71 3.22
N LEU A 122 -3.49 0.45 3.72
CA LEU A 122 -2.83 -0.83 3.48
C LEU A 122 -3.54 -2.01 4.17
N GLU A 123 -4.13 -1.83 5.33
CA GLU A 123 -4.90 -2.89 5.99
C GLU A 123 -6.12 -3.28 5.16
N PHE A 124 -6.86 -2.30 4.64
CA PHE A 124 -7.98 -2.53 3.75
C PHE A 124 -7.57 -3.25 2.46
N LEU A 125 -6.49 -2.79 1.80
CA LEU A 125 -6.01 -3.38 0.56
C LEU A 125 -5.43 -4.79 0.77
N ILE A 126 -4.68 -5.00 1.86
CA ILE A 126 -4.14 -6.32 2.22
C ILE A 126 -5.28 -7.31 2.45
N ALA A 127 -6.30 -6.92 3.24
CA ALA A 127 -7.46 -7.77 3.49
C ALA A 127 -8.20 -8.15 2.19
N SER A 128 -8.42 -7.16 1.32
CA SER A 128 -9.05 -7.36 0.00
C SER A 128 -8.24 -8.29 -0.90
N ASN A 129 -6.93 -8.08 -1.01
CA ASN A 129 -6.07 -8.91 -1.85
C ASN A 129 -5.93 -10.33 -1.29
N ARG A 130 -5.79 -10.50 0.02
CA ARG A 130 -5.77 -11.83 0.66
C ARG A 130 -7.07 -12.59 0.41
N LYS A 131 -8.22 -11.91 0.51
CA LYS A 131 -9.52 -12.51 0.19
C LYS A 131 -9.58 -12.94 -1.28
N GLY A 132 -9.10 -12.11 -2.19
CA GLY A 132 -8.99 -12.45 -3.62
C GLY A 132 -8.03 -13.60 -3.93
N LEU A 133 -7.04 -13.86 -3.07
CA LEU A 133 -6.12 -15.00 -3.14
C LEU A 133 -6.70 -16.28 -2.53
N GLY A 134 -7.93 -16.25 -2.00
CA GLY A 134 -8.61 -17.39 -1.38
C GLY A 134 -8.33 -17.57 0.10
N ASP A 135 -7.66 -16.63 0.74
CA ASP A 135 -7.37 -16.71 2.18
C ASP A 135 -8.65 -16.49 3.01
N GLN A 136 -8.67 -17.08 4.21
CA GLN A 136 -9.64 -16.74 5.24
C GLN A 136 -9.19 -15.45 5.94
N VAL A 137 -9.97 -14.39 5.82
CA VAL A 137 -9.69 -13.08 6.42
C VAL A 137 -10.85 -12.67 7.30
N LYS A 138 -10.81 -13.04 8.58
CA LYS A 138 -11.91 -12.84 9.52
C LYS A 138 -12.46 -11.41 9.52
N LEU A 139 -11.60 -10.39 9.64
CA LEU A 139 -12.02 -8.99 9.67
C LEU A 139 -12.67 -8.53 8.34
N PHE A 140 -12.33 -9.16 7.21
CA PHE A 140 -13.01 -8.92 5.94
C PHE A 140 -14.37 -9.61 5.92
N ASP A 141 -14.44 -10.87 6.34
CA ASP A 141 -15.65 -11.69 6.34
C ASP A 141 -16.69 -11.18 7.34
N ASP A 142 -16.26 -10.67 8.50
CA ASP A 142 -17.10 -10.02 9.53
C ASP A 142 -17.57 -8.60 9.11
N GLY A 143 -17.10 -8.09 7.97
CA GLY A 143 -17.47 -6.77 7.49
C GLY A 143 -16.56 -5.63 7.95
N ASN A 144 -15.62 -5.80 8.86
CA ASN A 144 -14.81 -4.71 9.42
C ASN A 144 -13.84 -4.13 8.39
N LEU A 145 -13.22 -4.99 7.55
CA LEU A 145 -12.26 -4.59 6.52
C LEU A 145 -12.80 -4.76 5.08
N ASN A 146 -14.11 -4.67 4.88
CA ASN A 146 -14.69 -4.61 3.54
C ASN A 146 -15.65 -3.41 3.42
N ALA A 147 -15.92 -2.98 2.18
CA ALA A 147 -16.71 -1.80 1.87
C ALA A 147 -18.18 -2.12 1.54
N LYS A 148 -18.57 -3.39 1.52
CA LYS A 148 -19.91 -3.81 1.07
C LYS A 148 -21.02 -3.16 1.88
N ASN A 149 -21.98 -2.54 1.18
CA ASN A 149 -23.14 -1.85 1.76
C ASN A 149 -22.78 -0.71 2.74
N LYS A 150 -21.60 -0.08 2.57
CA LYS A 150 -21.14 1.03 3.42
C LYS A 150 -20.95 2.32 2.62
N ASP A 151 -21.03 3.44 3.33
CA ASP A 151 -20.61 4.75 2.82
C ASP A 151 -19.13 4.93 3.16
N ILE A 152 -18.29 5.03 2.14
CA ILE A 152 -16.84 5.05 2.28
C ILE A 152 -16.29 6.43 1.98
N VAL A 153 -15.42 6.92 2.86
CA VAL A 153 -14.66 8.14 2.66
C VAL A 153 -13.16 7.80 2.66
N VAL A 154 -12.48 8.05 1.57
CA VAL A 154 -11.03 7.89 1.45
C VAL A 154 -10.35 9.24 1.55
N ILE A 155 -9.37 9.39 2.43
CA ILE A 155 -8.63 10.62 2.64
C ILE A 155 -7.24 10.46 2.05
N GLY A 156 -6.97 11.16 0.95
CA GLY A 156 -5.70 11.12 0.27
C GLY A 156 -5.81 11.33 -1.24
N GLY A 157 -4.68 11.57 -1.88
CA GLY A 157 -4.63 11.87 -3.32
C GLY A 157 -3.52 11.12 -4.07
N GLY A 158 -2.91 10.11 -3.46
CA GLY A 158 -1.92 9.25 -4.12
C GLY A 158 -2.54 8.01 -4.75
N ASP A 159 -1.74 7.23 -5.47
CA ASP A 159 -2.19 5.99 -6.12
C ASP A 159 -2.80 4.99 -5.12
N THR A 160 -2.32 4.95 -3.88
CA THR A 160 -2.92 4.12 -2.82
C THR A 160 -4.37 4.53 -2.52
N ALA A 161 -4.68 5.84 -2.55
CA ALA A 161 -6.06 6.30 -2.37
C ALA A 161 -6.92 5.88 -3.56
N MET A 162 -6.40 5.96 -4.79
CA MET A 162 -7.09 5.47 -5.99
C MET A 162 -7.34 3.96 -5.92
N ASP A 163 -6.38 3.21 -5.43
CA ASP A 163 -6.55 1.78 -5.19
C ASP A 163 -7.68 1.50 -4.18
N CYS A 164 -7.75 2.28 -3.09
CA CYS A 164 -8.80 2.13 -2.09
C CYS A 164 -10.20 2.47 -2.64
N VAL A 165 -10.38 3.63 -3.29
CA VAL A 165 -11.71 4.04 -3.79
C VAL A 165 -12.23 3.08 -4.84
N ARG A 166 -11.38 2.65 -5.78
CA ARG A 166 -11.74 1.70 -6.83
C ARG A 166 -12.00 0.29 -6.29
N THR A 167 -11.28 -0.11 -5.24
CA THR A 167 -11.55 -1.38 -4.53
C THR A 167 -12.88 -1.30 -3.81
N ALA A 168 -13.20 -0.19 -3.15
CA ALA A 168 -14.48 -0.01 -2.45
C ALA A 168 -15.68 -0.07 -3.40
N ILE A 169 -15.59 0.55 -4.59
CA ILE A 169 -16.63 0.42 -5.64
C ILE A 169 -16.84 -1.06 -6.02
N ARG A 170 -15.75 -1.81 -6.26
CA ARG A 170 -15.83 -3.24 -6.63
C ARG A 170 -16.34 -4.13 -5.53
N GLN A 171 -16.25 -3.67 -4.29
CA GLN A 171 -16.84 -4.35 -3.13
C GLN A 171 -18.30 -3.94 -2.87
N GLU A 172 -18.95 -3.26 -3.80
CA GLU A 172 -20.36 -2.86 -3.71
C GLU A 172 -20.64 -1.90 -2.53
N ALA A 173 -19.77 -0.90 -2.32
CA ALA A 173 -20.04 0.20 -1.41
C ALA A 173 -21.29 0.99 -1.86
N ASN A 174 -22.09 1.49 -0.91
CA ASN A 174 -23.26 2.34 -1.23
C ASN A 174 -22.85 3.68 -1.84
N SER A 175 -21.79 4.27 -1.31
CA SER A 175 -21.18 5.48 -1.86
C SER A 175 -19.67 5.49 -1.56
N VAL A 176 -18.90 6.11 -2.47
CA VAL A 176 -17.45 6.27 -2.28
C VAL A 176 -17.07 7.72 -2.56
N LYS A 177 -16.52 8.39 -1.55
CA LYS A 177 -16.02 9.76 -1.65
C LYS A 177 -14.52 9.80 -1.42
N CYS A 178 -13.83 10.58 -2.23
CA CYS A 178 -12.40 10.84 -2.09
C CYS A 178 -12.16 12.29 -1.67
N LEU A 179 -11.62 12.51 -0.47
CA LEU A 179 -11.25 13.83 0.02
C LEU A 179 -9.80 14.12 -0.27
N TYR A 180 -9.56 15.21 -0.99
CA TYR A 180 -8.20 15.66 -1.25
C TYR A 180 -8.04 17.17 -1.02
N ARG A 181 -6.96 17.53 -0.30
CA ARG A 181 -6.69 18.92 0.13
C ARG A 181 -6.25 19.88 -0.99
N ARG A 182 -5.90 19.38 -2.17
CA ARG A 182 -5.58 20.15 -3.37
C ARG A 182 -6.65 19.95 -4.44
N ASP A 183 -6.45 20.52 -5.61
CA ASP A 183 -7.27 20.30 -6.79
C ASP A 183 -6.81 19.06 -7.59
N LYS A 184 -7.52 18.75 -8.66
CA LYS A 184 -7.26 17.62 -9.54
C LYS A 184 -5.88 17.73 -10.21
N GLU A 185 -5.49 18.92 -10.63
CA GLU A 185 -4.23 19.17 -11.36
C GLU A 185 -2.99 18.94 -10.47
N ASN A 186 -3.11 19.23 -9.17
CA ASN A 186 -2.05 19.06 -8.18
C ASN A 186 -2.13 17.74 -7.41
N MET A 187 -2.90 16.78 -7.90
CA MET A 187 -3.01 15.46 -7.29
C MET A 187 -1.79 14.61 -7.65
N PRO A 188 -1.10 13.96 -6.67
CA PRO A 188 0.09 13.14 -6.94
C PRO A 188 -0.23 11.79 -7.56
N GLY A 189 -1.48 11.33 -7.48
CA GLY A 189 -1.94 10.11 -8.13
C GLY A 189 -1.94 10.25 -9.65
N SER A 190 -1.76 9.14 -10.35
CA SER A 190 -1.83 9.10 -11.81
C SER A 190 -3.15 9.68 -12.32
N ALA A 191 -3.11 10.63 -13.25
CA ALA A 191 -4.30 11.22 -13.87
C ALA A 191 -5.23 10.15 -14.48
N ARG A 192 -4.65 9.08 -15.04
CA ARG A 192 -5.40 7.93 -15.54
C ARG A 192 -6.21 7.24 -14.44
N GLU A 193 -5.61 7.01 -13.28
CA GLU A 193 -6.29 6.36 -12.15
C GLU A 193 -7.41 7.24 -11.57
N VAL A 194 -7.20 8.55 -11.55
CA VAL A 194 -8.23 9.52 -11.13
C VAL A 194 -9.42 9.48 -12.09
N ASN A 195 -9.18 9.54 -13.39
CA ASN A 195 -10.23 9.48 -14.41
C ASN A 195 -10.99 8.14 -14.34
N ASN A 196 -10.27 7.01 -14.21
CA ASN A 196 -10.92 5.70 -14.03
C ASN A 196 -11.80 5.68 -12.77
N ALA A 197 -11.37 6.28 -11.66
CA ALA A 197 -12.16 6.34 -10.44
C ALA A 197 -13.43 7.19 -10.60
N GLU A 198 -13.35 8.33 -11.30
CA GLU A 198 -14.52 9.16 -11.65
C GLU A 198 -15.52 8.40 -12.54
N GLU A 199 -15.02 7.72 -13.58
CA GLU A 199 -15.84 6.88 -14.46
C GLU A 199 -16.53 5.73 -13.72
N GLU A 200 -15.88 5.18 -12.69
CA GLU A 200 -16.43 4.15 -11.81
C GLU A 200 -17.41 4.67 -10.76
N GLY A 201 -17.66 6.00 -10.70
CA GLY A 201 -18.66 6.62 -9.84
C GLY A 201 -18.13 7.13 -8.50
N VAL A 202 -16.82 7.31 -8.35
CA VAL A 202 -16.25 7.93 -7.15
C VAL A 202 -16.50 9.43 -7.15
N GLU A 203 -17.08 9.96 -6.07
CA GLU A 203 -17.26 11.40 -5.87
C GLU A 203 -15.97 12.02 -5.29
N PHE A 204 -15.37 12.96 -6.00
CA PHE A 204 -14.19 13.68 -5.51
C PHE A 204 -14.57 14.99 -4.83
N LEU A 205 -14.11 15.16 -3.61
CA LEU A 205 -14.24 16.38 -2.81
C LEU A 205 -12.89 17.11 -2.79
N TRP A 206 -12.65 17.85 -3.86
CA TRP A 206 -11.42 18.61 -4.06
C TRP A 206 -11.30 19.78 -3.07
N GLN A 207 -10.06 20.17 -2.76
CA GLN A 207 -9.75 21.28 -1.85
C GLN A 207 -10.46 21.13 -0.50
N SER A 208 -10.55 19.91 0.00
CA SER A 208 -11.20 19.57 1.26
C SER A 208 -10.24 18.80 2.17
N LEU A 209 -10.05 19.31 3.39
CA LEU A 209 -9.21 18.70 4.41
C LEU A 209 -10.06 18.32 5.61
N PRO A 210 -10.13 17.05 5.99
CA PRO A 210 -10.83 16.66 7.19
C PRO A 210 -10.11 17.19 8.44
N LYS A 211 -10.88 17.71 9.40
CA LYS A 211 -10.38 18.33 10.63
C LYS A 211 -10.85 17.61 11.88
N ASN A 212 -12.07 17.13 11.86
CA ASN A 212 -12.66 16.45 13.01
C ASN A 212 -13.70 15.45 12.53
N MET A 213 -13.90 14.40 13.30
CA MET A 213 -14.91 13.39 13.08
C MET A 213 -15.71 13.20 14.38
N LYS A 214 -17.04 13.21 14.29
CA LYS A 214 -17.94 12.93 15.41
C LYS A 214 -18.86 11.79 15.05
N GLN A 215 -18.97 10.83 15.92
CA GLN A 215 -19.96 9.78 15.79
C GLN A 215 -21.35 10.31 16.22
N SER A 216 -22.35 10.02 15.40
CA SER A 216 -23.75 10.28 15.71
C SER A 216 -24.55 9.03 15.33
N ASP A 217 -25.06 8.33 16.34
CA ASP A 217 -25.70 7.02 16.18
C ASP A 217 -24.77 6.01 15.49
N LYS A 218 -25.17 5.50 14.31
CA LYS A 218 -24.41 4.55 13.49
C LYS A 218 -23.65 5.23 12.33
N LYS A 219 -23.58 6.56 12.32
CA LYS A 219 -22.95 7.34 11.27
C LYS A 219 -21.84 8.24 11.81
N TYR A 220 -20.94 8.63 10.94
CA TYR A 220 -19.90 9.60 11.25
C TYR A 220 -20.18 10.91 10.53
N ASN A 221 -20.06 12.02 11.27
CA ASN A 221 -20.10 13.37 10.74
C ASN A 221 -18.66 13.86 10.58
N LEU A 222 -18.19 13.94 9.33
CA LEU A 222 -16.84 14.40 9.03
C LEU A 222 -16.83 15.91 8.76
N GLN A 223 -16.25 16.66 9.69
CA GLN A 223 -16.09 18.08 9.55
C GLN A 223 -14.84 18.39 8.74
N CYS A 224 -15.01 19.06 7.61
CA CYS A 224 -13.92 19.41 6.72
C CYS A 224 -13.69 20.91 6.65
N VAL A 225 -12.49 21.30 6.26
CA VAL A 225 -12.09 22.67 5.98
C VAL A 225 -11.92 22.82 4.48
N LYS A 226 -12.53 23.88 3.92
CA LYS A 226 -12.29 24.27 2.55
C LYS A 226 -10.88 24.85 2.41
N MET A 227 -10.17 24.41 1.39
CA MET A 227 -8.80 24.81 1.10
C MET A 227 -8.75 25.69 -0.16
N LYS A 228 -7.75 26.55 -0.27
CA LYS A 228 -7.30 27.16 -1.52
C LYS A 228 -5.83 26.84 -1.73
N LEU A 229 -5.36 26.91 -2.95
CA LEU A 229 -3.93 26.80 -3.25
C LEU A 229 -3.30 28.20 -3.26
N SER A 230 -2.07 28.29 -2.71
CA SER A 230 -1.25 29.48 -2.85
C SER A 230 -0.83 29.71 -4.31
N GLU A 231 -0.23 30.85 -4.60
CA GLU A 231 0.59 31.01 -5.80
C GLU A 231 1.74 29.97 -5.75
N PRO A 232 2.26 29.55 -6.92
CA PRO A 232 3.39 28.65 -7.00
C PRO A 232 4.61 29.23 -6.28
N ASP A 233 5.32 28.40 -5.52
CA ASP A 233 6.64 28.73 -4.99
C ASP A 233 7.73 28.63 -6.08
N ALA A 234 9.01 28.83 -5.71
CA ALA A 234 10.13 28.77 -6.63
C ALA A 234 10.30 27.42 -7.35
N ASP A 235 9.78 26.33 -6.74
CA ASP A 235 9.77 24.99 -7.31
C ASP A 235 8.47 24.67 -8.08
N GLY A 236 7.60 25.68 -8.27
CA GLY A 236 6.29 25.51 -8.92
C GLY A 236 5.23 24.82 -8.04
N ARG A 237 5.48 24.60 -6.76
CA ARG A 237 4.56 23.94 -5.84
C ARG A 237 3.57 24.93 -5.25
N ARG A 238 2.30 24.52 -5.20
CA ARG A 238 1.22 25.28 -4.57
C ARG A 238 0.89 24.68 -3.20
N ILE A 239 0.94 25.51 -2.16
CA ILE A 239 0.68 25.09 -0.77
C ILE A 239 -0.81 25.25 -0.46
N PRO A 240 -1.49 24.22 0.04
CA PRO A 240 -2.88 24.33 0.44
C PRO A 240 -3.02 25.18 1.70
N GLN A 241 -3.90 26.19 1.65
CA GLN A 241 -4.21 27.14 2.71
C GLN A 241 -5.68 26.99 3.13
N GLN A 242 -5.94 27.05 4.42
CA GLN A 242 -7.30 26.93 4.97
C GLN A 242 -8.13 28.19 4.67
N LEU A 243 -9.38 28.00 4.23
CA LEU A 243 -10.35 29.09 4.00
C LEU A 243 -11.47 29.12 5.05
N SER A 244 -12.32 28.08 5.05
CA SER A 244 -13.52 28.03 5.90
C SER A 244 -13.84 26.59 6.27
N LEU A 245 -14.66 26.41 7.32
CA LEU A 245 -15.22 25.10 7.69
C LEU A 245 -16.38 24.74 6.77
N ILE A 246 -16.40 23.48 6.34
CA ILE A 246 -17.52 22.84 5.63
C ILE A 246 -17.87 21.53 6.34
N HIS A 247 -19.12 21.09 6.22
CA HIS A 247 -19.60 19.82 6.78
C HIS A 247 -19.93 18.85 5.65
N ILE A 248 -19.52 17.64 5.82
CA ILE A 248 -19.74 16.52 4.86
C ILE A 248 -20.31 15.33 5.60
#